data_e7b319b94261ebe87572f0de2fff399b
#
_entry.id   e7b319b94261ebe87572f0de2fff399b
#
_cell.length_a   1.000
_cell.length_b   1.000
_cell.length_c   1.000
_cell.angle_alpha   90.00
_cell.angle_beta   90.00
_cell.angle_gamma   90.00
#
_symmetry.space_group_name_H-M   'P 1'
#
loop_
_entity.id
_entity.type
_entity.pdbx_description
1 polymer ?
#
loop_
_entity_poly.entity_id
_entity_poly.type
_entity_poly.pdbx_seq_one_letter_code
_entity_poly.pdbx_strand_id
1 'polypeptide(L)'
;MRDGCESIQSNGFGFTAFGAEAGNRSNDGIDEVDISGNQQGHAVDRCEPVARKIPSMNIDSTKFLRCAVPILVGLTLLGRAIGMGLVPLMDTTEARYGEIARKMAELNDWVTPWFDYGVPYWGKPPLAFWLTATSFKVFGLNEFAARLPHWIASLIIIALVWALSGRRDRDAAMPTVAVISASALFFVSAGAVMTDIELTVGTTLAMTGFWLALDKPKAGSTGSGWLAALLFFGGLATGLLAKGPVALVLAGTPLFLWTAYNRRWLDVWRRLPWIRGVLGTLIITLPWYWIAEQRTPGFLAYFLIGEHWHRFVTPDWQGDRYGHAHTYPIGTIWAFAFIGTLPWSLLLPIAAWRWRKDQASAVTMSAPNTPALRSDEQAWQSYLLVWAFTPLLFFTAARNITMAYVLPGIPAAAILTGSWLAQQRRQGRAVNQLLSVGMLITLLLVCRLAIYNGEPFHMERRSLKALVTAYDQARATQSNVPLVFVGLRPFSAQFYSHGHAIQADSIDQFWRRIGTDPAYVAIPSRYSDALIASAAAHETRTESNKTAAAKPSYIVNRVYRHGNYDLFYVAAH
;
A
#
# COMPACT_ATOMS: atom_id res chain seq x y z
N MET A 1 -39.37 21.88 -22.22
CA MET A 1 -40.08 22.66 -21.21
C MET A 1 -39.06 22.87 -20.10
N ARG A 2 -38.32 23.95 -20.15
CA ARG A 2 -38.46 25.29 -19.51
C ARG A 2 -38.68 25.11 -18.01
N ASP A 3 -37.93 25.57 -17.17
CA ASP A 3 -37.14 26.70 -16.70
C ASP A 3 -36.94 26.57 -15.19
N GLY A 4 -35.86 27.08 -14.67
CA GLY A 4 -35.64 27.25 -13.23
C GLY A 4 -34.18 27.48 -12.86
N CYS A 5 -33.61 28.62 -13.33
CA CYS A 5 -32.41 29.22 -12.75
C CYS A 5 -32.72 29.85 -11.39
N GLU A 6 -31.94 29.57 -10.37
CA GLU A 6 -31.73 30.53 -9.26
C GLU A 6 -30.25 30.63 -8.90
N SER A 7 -29.81 31.88 -8.96
CA SER A 7 -28.51 32.43 -8.67
C SER A 7 -28.30 32.56 -7.16
N ILE A 8 -27.15 32.20 -6.64
CA ILE A 8 -26.64 32.66 -5.33
C ILE A 8 -25.30 33.34 -5.53
N GLN A 9 -25.27 34.57 -5.05
CA GLN A 9 -24.25 35.58 -5.11
C GLN A 9 -22.93 35.17 -4.42
N SER A 10 -21.85 35.55 -5.09
CA SER A 10 -20.49 35.65 -4.56
C SER A 10 -20.31 36.81 -3.60
N ASN A 11 -19.79 36.56 -2.43
CA ASN A 11 -19.21 37.60 -1.58
C ASN A 11 -17.69 37.59 -1.75
N GLY A 12 -17.19 38.67 -2.36
CA GLY A 12 -15.78 38.93 -2.53
C GLY A 12 -15.17 39.53 -1.25
N PHE A 13 -13.96 39.12 -0.97
CA PHE A 13 -13.05 39.84 -0.07
C PHE A 13 -11.97 40.50 -0.92
N GLY A 14 -11.98 41.84 -0.88
CA GLY A 14 -11.00 42.67 -1.55
C GLY A 14 -9.67 42.71 -0.80
N PHE A 15 -8.58 42.60 -1.53
CA PHE A 15 -7.25 43.01 -1.07
C PHE A 15 -6.91 44.34 -1.73
N THR A 16 -6.72 45.36 -0.89
CA THR A 16 -6.20 46.69 -1.27
C THR A 16 -4.70 46.63 -1.44
N ALA A 17 -4.26 46.98 -2.65
CA ALA A 17 -2.86 47.28 -2.96
C ALA A 17 -2.50 48.70 -2.50
N PHE A 18 -1.34 48.84 -1.84
CA PHE A 18 -0.69 50.13 -1.65
C PHE A 18 0.47 50.27 -2.63
N GLY A 19 0.39 51.31 -3.43
CA GLY A 19 1.37 51.68 -4.43
C GLY A 19 2.61 52.36 -3.82
N ALA A 20 3.72 52.12 -4.52
CA ALA A 20 5.00 52.78 -4.28
C ALA A 20 5.15 53.96 -5.25
N GLU A 21 5.52 55.11 -4.73
CA GLU A 21 6.06 56.19 -5.54
C GLU A 21 7.55 56.34 -5.34
N ALA A 22 8.21 56.50 -6.46
CA ALA A 22 9.63 56.75 -6.60
C ALA A 22 9.97 58.22 -6.39
N GLY A 23 11.08 58.51 -5.76
CA GLY A 23 11.69 59.82 -5.68
C GLY A 23 13.20 59.75 -5.82
N ASN A 24 13.63 60.12 -6.99
CA ASN A 24 15.00 60.29 -7.42
C ASN A 24 15.52 61.69 -7.00
N ARG A 25 16.72 61.80 -6.42
CA ARG A 25 17.60 62.98 -6.62
C ARG A 25 19.05 62.69 -6.28
N SER A 26 19.86 63.12 -7.19
CA SER A 26 21.30 63.16 -7.36
C SER A 26 22.02 64.21 -6.53
N ASN A 27 23.29 63.97 -6.35
CA ASN A 27 24.46 64.83 -6.53
C ASN A 27 25.18 65.47 -5.35
N ASP A 28 26.50 65.38 -5.52
CA ASP A 28 27.61 66.29 -5.18
C ASP A 28 28.07 66.26 -3.71
N GLY A 29 29.26 65.81 -3.41
CA GLY A 29 30.57 66.33 -3.80
C GLY A 29 31.22 67.13 -2.65
N ILE A 30 32.52 66.93 -2.47
CA ILE A 30 33.50 67.89 -1.88
C ILE A 30 34.07 67.57 -0.47
N ASP A 31 35.34 67.25 -0.55
CA ASP A 31 36.56 67.68 0.16
C ASP A 31 36.92 67.24 1.60
N GLU A 32 38.14 66.76 1.60
CA GLU A 32 39.13 66.62 2.65
C GLU A 32 39.24 67.87 3.55
N VAL A 33 39.39 67.65 4.85
CA VAL A 33 40.27 68.46 5.69
C VAL A 33 40.89 67.62 6.80
N ASP A 34 42.20 67.51 6.74
CA ASP A 34 43.11 67.02 7.78
C ASP A 34 43.31 68.08 8.85
N ILE A 35 43.13 67.75 10.12
CA ILE A 35 43.69 68.53 11.24
C ILE A 35 44.11 67.59 12.36
N SER A 36 45.44 67.46 12.49
CA SER A 36 46.15 67.00 13.65
C SER A 36 45.93 67.85 14.88
N GLY A 37 45.61 67.27 16.03
CA GLY A 37 45.48 68.00 17.29
C GLY A 37 45.55 67.09 18.51
N ASN A 38 46.76 67.00 19.06
CA ASN A 38 47.13 66.34 20.28
C ASN A 38 46.51 67.03 21.50
N GLN A 39 45.76 66.31 22.36
CA GLN A 39 45.65 66.67 23.80
C GLN A 39 45.34 65.51 24.70
N GLN A 40 46.18 65.33 25.70
CA GLN A 40 46.06 64.48 26.88
C GLN A 40 44.86 64.82 27.74
N GLY A 41 44.22 63.83 28.33
CA GLY A 41 43.29 64.16 29.45
C GLY A 41 42.38 63.00 29.86
N HIS A 42 42.72 62.40 30.98
CA HIS A 42 41.88 61.73 31.99
C HIS A 42 41.11 60.44 31.62
N ALA A 43 41.56 59.35 32.20
CA ALA A 43 40.85 58.10 32.37
C ALA A 43 39.55 58.29 33.16
N VAL A 44 38.43 57.97 32.54
CA VAL A 44 37.15 57.71 33.24
C VAL A 44 36.84 56.23 33.02
N ASP A 45 36.93 55.48 34.14
CA ASP A 45 36.51 54.06 34.20
C ASP A 45 35.03 53.96 33.72
N ARG A 46 34.86 53.43 32.50
CA ARG A 46 33.56 52.95 32.06
C ARG A 46 33.47 51.48 32.38
N CYS A 47 32.62 51.12 33.32
CA CYS A 47 32.14 49.76 33.51
C CYS A 47 31.55 49.24 32.20
N GLU A 48 32.28 48.39 31.49
CA GLU A 48 31.71 47.58 30.39
C GLU A 48 30.74 46.57 31.00
N PRO A 49 29.51 46.49 30.50
CA PRO A 49 28.63 45.39 30.87
C PRO A 49 29.23 44.09 30.34
N VAL A 50 29.60 43.15 31.22
CA VAL A 50 29.95 41.79 30.88
C VAL A 50 28.74 41.13 30.26
N ALA A 51 28.60 41.26 28.94
CA ALA A 51 27.68 40.45 28.15
C ALA A 51 28.15 39.00 28.28
N ARG A 52 27.52 38.22 29.16
CA ARG A 52 27.63 36.77 29.17
C ARG A 52 27.28 36.32 27.74
N LYS A 53 28.29 35.94 26.94
CA LYS A 53 28.11 35.16 25.72
C LYS A 53 27.43 33.86 26.15
N ILE A 54 26.11 33.79 25.94
CA ILE A 54 25.40 32.51 25.90
C ILE A 54 26.15 31.69 24.86
N PRO A 55 26.69 30.51 25.17
CA PRO A 55 27.32 29.67 24.17
C PRO A 55 26.25 29.39 23.14
N SER A 56 26.39 29.94 21.94
CA SER A 56 25.61 29.56 20.79
C SER A 56 25.92 28.08 20.58
N MET A 57 24.99 27.22 20.90
CA MET A 57 25.06 25.81 20.63
C MET A 57 25.04 25.68 19.11
N ASN A 58 26.22 25.74 18.51
CA ASN A 58 26.41 25.59 17.09
C ASN A 58 26.17 24.11 16.78
N ILE A 59 24.88 23.70 16.77
CA ILE A 59 24.47 22.39 16.27
C ILE A 59 24.91 22.41 14.82
N ASP A 60 25.93 21.63 14.50
CA ASP A 60 26.39 21.42 13.13
C ASP A 60 25.19 20.90 12.33
N SER A 61 24.46 21.82 11.73
CA SER A 61 23.19 21.56 11.05
C SER A 61 23.32 20.46 9.99
N THR A 62 24.53 20.30 9.47
CA THR A 62 24.83 19.24 8.49
C THR A 62 24.92 17.85 9.14
N LYS A 63 25.46 17.74 10.34
CA LYS A 63 25.50 16.46 11.11
C LYS A 63 24.11 16.10 11.63
N PHE A 64 23.37 17.07 12.16
CA PHE A 64 21.98 16.86 12.60
C PHE A 64 21.09 16.32 11.46
N LEU A 65 21.14 16.94 10.29
CA LEU A 65 20.36 16.50 9.11
C LEU A 65 20.79 15.14 8.56
N ARG A 66 22.04 14.72 8.75
CA ARG A 66 22.48 13.36 8.39
C ARG A 66 21.86 12.29 9.29
N CYS A 67 21.67 12.58 10.57
CA CYS A 67 21.01 11.68 11.52
C CYS A 67 19.48 11.73 11.42
N ALA A 68 18.91 12.84 10.99
CA ALA A 68 17.44 13.02 10.91
C ALA A 68 16.78 12.01 9.96
N VAL A 69 17.35 11.77 8.78
CA VAL A 69 16.76 10.86 7.78
C VAL A 69 16.61 9.43 8.32
N PRO A 70 17.65 8.76 8.85
CA PRO A 70 17.49 7.42 9.43
C PRO A 70 16.50 7.37 10.59
N ILE A 71 16.47 8.40 11.44
CA ILE A 71 15.52 8.49 12.56
C ILE A 71 14.09 8.57 12.01
N LEU A 72 13.82 9.44 11.03
CA LEU A 72 12.51 9.57 10.40
C LEU A 72 12.07 8.28 9.70
N VAL A 73 12.98 7.56 9.04
CA VAL A 73 12.70 6.23 8.49
C VAL A 73 12.26 5.29 9.60
N GLY A 74 13.03 5.21 10.68
CA GLY A 74 12.70 4.38 11.84
C GLY A 74 11.33 4.72 12.43
N LEU A 75 11.05 6.01 12.63
CA LEU A 75 9.76 6.49 13.14
C LEU A 75 8.60 6.17 12.18
N THR A 76 8.81 6.28 10.87
CA THR A 76 7.78 5.95 9.87
C THR A 76 7.44 4.45 9.90
N LEU A 77 8.46 3.59 9.94
CA LEU A 77 8.27 2.14 10.01
C LEU A 77 7.65 1.71 11.35
N LEU A 78 8.11 2.28 12.45
CA LEU A 78 7.55 2.01 13.79
C LEU A 78 6.10 2.51 13.89
N GLY A 79 5.81 3.73 13.43
CA GLY A 79 4.46 4.28 13.40
C GLY A 79 3.50 3.41 12.59
N ARG A 80 3.98 2.86 11.45
CA ARG A 80 3.19 1.91 10.67
C ARG A 80 2.94 0.61 11.44
N ALA A 81 3.96 0.07 12.11
CA ALA A 81 3.84 -1.14 12.94
C ALA A 81 2.81 -0.97 14.07
N ILE A 82 2.86 0.14 14.78
CA ILE A 82 1.89 0.47 15.85
C ILE A 82 0.49 0.62 15.25
N GLY A 83 0.36 1.35 14.14
CA GLY A 83 -0.93 1.58 13.47
C GLY A 83 -1.63 0.31 12.98
N MET A 84 -0.90 -0.80 12.77
CA MET A 84 -1.49 -2.07 12.33
C MET A 84 -2.50 -2.65 13.32
N GLY A 85 -2.28 -2.47 14.62
CA GLY A 85 -3.21 -2.97 15.66
C GLY A 85 -4.34 -2.01 16.01
N LEU A 86 -4.22 -0.73 15.63
CA LEU A 86 -5.17 0.32 16.02
C LEU A 86 -6.36 0.47 15.06
N VAL A 87 -6.17 0.12 13.79
CA VAL A 87 -7.19 0.30 12.75
C VAL A 87 -7.88 -1.02 12.46
N PRO A 88 -9.22 -1.09 12.45
CA PRO A 88 -9.94 -2.33 12.14
C PRO A 88 -9.65 -2.79 10.70
N LEU A 89 -9.83 -4.08 10.43
CA LEU A 89 -9.80 -4.62 9.07
C LEU A 89 -10.97 -4.05 8.27
N MET A 90 -10.65 -3.52 7.09
CA MET A 90 -11.63 -2.84 6.24
C MET A 90 -12.16 -3.74 5.14
N ASP A 91 -13.47 -3.65 4.87
CA ASP A 91 -14.08 -4.22 3.69
C ASP A 91 -13.58 -3.45 2.43
N THR A 92 -13.43 -4.05 1.29
CA THR A 92 -13.75 -5.46 1.03
C THR A 92 -12.51 -6.35 1.08
N THR A 93 -11.33 -5.87 0.68
CA THR A 93 -10.17 -6.72 0.40
C THR A 93 -9.50 -7.21 1.68
N GLU A 94 -9.22 -6.31 2.63
CA GLU A 94 -8.46 -6.62 3.84
C GLU A 94 -9.22 -7.60 4.74
N ALA A 95 -10.49 -7.28 5.04
CA ALA A 95 -11.34 -8.13 5.85
C ALA A 95 -11.64 -9.47 5.16
N ARG A 96 -11.82 -9.49 3.83
CA ARG A 96 -12.02 -10.72 3.06
C ARG A 96 -10.83 -11.67 3.16
N TYR A 97 -9.61 -11.15 2.96
CA TYR A 97 -8.42 -12.00 3.01
C TYR A 97 -8.09 -12.43 4.46
N GLY A 98 -8.33 -11.54 5.43
CA GLY A 98 -8.27 -11.89 6.85
C GLY A 98 -9.25 -13.00 7.22
N GLU A 99 -10.49 -12.94 6.73
CA GLU A 99 -11.50 -13.96 6.98
C GLU A 99 -11.18 -15.31 6.30
N ILE A 100 -10.66 -15.28 5.07
CA ILE A 100 -10.17 -16.50 4.40
C ILE A 100 -9.04 -17.15 5.21
N ALA A 101 -8.09 -16.34 5.69
CA ALA A 101 -6.99 -16.83 6.52
C ALA A 101 -7.47 -17.33 7.90
N ARG A 102 -8.50 -16.69 8.49
CA ARG A 102 -9.14 -17.14 9.71
C ARG A 102 -9.76 -18.54 9.54
N LYS A 103 -10.56 -18.73 8.48
CA LYS A 103 -11.15 -20.04 8.15
C LYS A 103 -10.07 -21.10 7.92
N MET A 104 -8.99 -20.76 7.23
CA MET A 104 -7.85 -21.65 7.01
C MET A 104 -7.25 -22.11 8.34
N ALA A 105 -7.04 -21.20 9.29
CA ALA A 105 -6.54 -21.52 10.62
C ALA A 105 -7.53 -22.32 11.47
N GLU A 106 -8.84 -21.99 11.40
CA GLU A 106 -9.91 -22.65 12.12
C GLU A 106 -10.11 -24.09 11.64
N LEU A 107 -10.29 -24.27 10.32
CA LEU A 107 -10.53 -25.57 9.69
C LEU A 107 -9.27 -26.43 9.59
N ASN A 108 -8.11 -25.85 9.87
CA ASN A 108 -6.79 -26.45 9.62
C ASN A 108 -6.62 -26.97 8.19
N ASP A 109 -7.29 -26.34 7.22
CA ASP A 109 -7.17 -26.63 5.80
C ASP A 109 -6.19 -25.67 5.12
N TRP A 110 -4.96 -26.12 4.96
CA TRP A 110 -3.86 -25.33 4.36
C TRP A 110 -3.81 -25.42 2.84
N VAL A 111 -4.70 -26.19 2.22
CA VAL A 111 -4.74 -26.34 0.76
C VAL A 111 -5.79 -25.45 0.13
N THR A 112 -7.02 -25.49 0.64
CA THR A 112 -8.15 -24.77 0.06
C THR A 112 -8.41 -23.47 0.80
N PRO A 113 -8.14 -22.30 0.20
CA PRO A 113 -8.67 -21.03 0.72
C PRO A 113 -10.20 -21.05 0.62
N TRP A 114 -10.90 -20.81 1.71
CA TRP A 114 -12.37 -20.82 1.76
C TRP A 114 -12.94 -19.41 1.74
N PHE A 115 -13.67 -19.06 0.66
CA PHE A 115 -14.41 -17.81 0.57
C PHE A 115 -15.54 -17.73 1.58
N ASP A 116 -16.34 -18.79 1.62
CA ASP A 116 -17.28 -19.10 2.70
C ASP A 116 -17.20 -20.58 3.02
N TYR A 117 -17.83 -21.03 4.13
CA TYR A 117 -17.86 -22.45 4.46
C TYR A 117 -18.48 -23.27 3.32
N GLY A 118 -17.71 -24.22 2.80
CA GLY A 118 -18.09 -25.01 1.62
C GLY A 118 -17.95 -24.31 0.26
N VAL A 119 -17.52 -23.05 0.22
CA VAL A 119 -17.32 -22.29 -1.03
C VAL A 119 -15.82 -21.95 -1.18
N PRO A 120 -15.09 -22.57 -2.10
CA PRO A 120 -13.67 -22.33 -2.28
C PRO A 120 -13.41 -20.95 -2.87
N TYR A 121 -12.25 -20.37 -2.52
CA TYR A 121 -11.74 -19.12 -3.10
C TYR A 121 -10.67 -19.41 -4.16
N TRP A 122 -11.02 -19.28 -5.41
CA TRP A 122 -10.15 -19.56 -6.55
C TRP A 122 -9.41 -18.33 -7.09
N GLY A 123 -9.64 -17.17 -6.48
CA GLY A 123 -9.12 -15.92 -7.02
C GLY A 123 -7.62 -15.69 -6.81
N LYS A 124 -6.99 -16.35 -5.83
CA LYS A 124 -5.55 -16.15 -5.53
C LYS A 124 -4.91 -17.43 -4.98
N PRO A 125 -3.59 -17.62 -5.23
CA PRO A 125 -2.79 -18.67 -4.62
C PRO A 125 -2.62 -18.45 -3.11
N PRO A 126 -2.05 -19.42 -2.35
CA PRO A 126 -2.23 -19.53 -0.92
C PRO A 126 -1.26 -18.69 -0.07
N LEU A 127 -0.14 -18.17 -0.62
CA LEU A 127 0.97 -17.67 0.18
C LEU A 127 0.55 -16.61 1.22
N ALA A 128 -0.23 -15.61 0.80
CA ALA A 128 -0.68 -14.56 1.72
C ALA A 128 -1.59 -15.14 2.82
N PHE A 129 -2.45 -16.10 2.49
CA PHE A 129 -3.33 -16.78 3.45
C PHE A 129 -2.54 -17.66 4.40
N TRP A 130 -1.55 -18.42 3.91
CA TRP A 130 -0.65 -19.21 4.77
C TRP A 130 0.06 -18.34 5.80
N LEU A 131 0.64 -17.23 5.35
CA LEU A 131 1.38 -16.32 6.22
C LEU A 131 0.45 -15.71 7.28
N THR A 132 -0.74 -15.25 6.88
CA THR A 132 -1.72 -14.66 7.79
C THR A 132 -2.30 -15.68 8.74
N ALA A 133 -2.68 -16.89 8.28
CA ALA A 133 -3.20 -17.97 9.12
C ALA A 133 -2.16 -18.46 10.13
N THR A 134 -0.89 -18.57 9.72
CA THR A 134 0.22 -18.88 10.64
C THR A 134 0.36 -17.81 11.72
N SER A 135 0.28 -16.54 11.34
CA SER A 135 0.32 -15.42 12.28
C SER A 135 -0.83 -15.47 13.28
N PHE A 136 -2.04 -15.82 12.84
CA PHE A 136 -3.18 -16.03 13.73
C PHE A 136 -2.98 -17.18 14.71
N LYS A 137 -2.36 -18.27 14.28
CA LYS A 137 -2.05 -19.40 15.18
C LYS A 137 -1.01 -19.04 16.24
N VAL A 138 -0.10 -18.12 15.95
CA VAL A 138 0.98 -17.72 16.87
C VAL A 138 0.57 -16.58 17.79
N PHE A 139 -0.08 -15.54 17.24
CA PHE A 139 -0.37 -14.28 17.94
C PHE A 139 -1.84 -14.08 18.27
N GLY A 140 -2.69 -15.06 17.96
CA GLY A 140 -4.15 -14.96 18.13
C GLY A 140 -4.82 -14.15 17.02
N LEU A 141 -6.15 -14.21 16.99
CA LEU A 141 -6.97 -13.54 15.99
C LEU A 141 -7.14 -12.05 16.35
N ASN A 142 -6.38 -11.19 15.69
CA ASN A 142 -6.44 -9.74 15.84
C ASN A 142 -5.86 -9.02 14.60
N GLU A 143 -6.05 -7.70 14.53
CA GLU A 143 -5.63 -6.88 13.39
C GLU A 143 -4.13 -6.84 13.21
N PHE A 144 -3.37 -6.80 14.31
CA PHE A 144 -1.91 -6.80 14.26
C PHE A 144 -1.40 -8.11 13.67
N ALA A 145 -1.90 -9.24 14.16
CA ALA A 145 -1.55 -10.56 13.66
C ALA A 145 -1.91 -10.74 12.17
N ALA A 146 -3.06 -10.20 11.74
CA ALA A 146 -3.44 -10.23 10.33
C ALA A 146 -2.41 -9.51 9.43
N ARG A 147 -1.87 -8.38 9.88
CA ARG A 147 -1.02 -7.48 9.08
C ARG A 147 0.48 -7.75 9.22
N LEU A 148 0.89 -8.40 10.31
CA LEU A 148 2.30 -8.61 10.63
C LEU A 148 3.11 -9.27 9.51
N PRO A 149 2.63 -10.35 8.84
CA PRO A 149 3.38 -10.98 7.75
C PRO A 149 3.64 -10.03 6.58
N HIS A 150 2.65 -9.22 6.22
CA HIS A 150 2.74 -8.25 5.11
C HIS A 150 3.70 -7.10 5.44
N TRP A 151 3.75 -6.70 6.71
CA TRP A 151 4.73 -5.72 7.19
C TRP A 151 6.16 -6.29 7.14
N ILE A 152 6.37 -7.55 7.57
CA ILE A 152 7.67 -8.24 7.45
C ILE A 152 8.07 -8.34 5.98
N ALA A 153 7.14 -8.69 5.09
CA ALA A 153 7.36 -8.72 3.64
C ALA A 153 7.87 -7.35 3.12
N SER A 154 7.29 -6.26 3.61
CA SER A 154 7.72 -4.90 3.27
C SER A 154 9.14 -4.58 3.77
N LEU A 155 9.50 -5.03 4.96
CA LEU A 155 10.86 -4.90 5.49
C LEU A 155 11.88 -5.70 4.65
N ILE A 156 11.51 -6.87 4.14
CA ILE A 156 12.35 -7.65 3.22
C ILE A 156 12.60 -6.85 1.94
N ILE A 157 11.57 -6.23 1.35
CA ILE A 157 11.74 -5.37 0.18
C ILE A 157 12.70 -4.21 0.47
N ILE A 158 12.51 -3.52 1.60
CA ILE A 158 13.38 -2.41 2.02
C ILE A 158 14.84 -2.89 2.17
N ALA A 159 15.05 -4.03 2.81
CA ALA A 159 16.39 -4.61 2.98
C ALA A 159 17.04 -4.96 1.63
N LEU A 160 16.27 -5.53 0.69
CA LEU A 160 16.77 -5.86 -0.65
C LEU A 160 17.16 -4.61 -1.44
N VAL A 161 16.32 -3.56 -1.45
CA VAL A 161 16.65 -2.33 -2.18
C VAL A 161 17.79 -1.57 -1.52
N TRP A 162 17.90 -1.60 -0.19
CA TRP A 162 19.04 -1.06 0.54
C TRP A 162 20.35 -1.77 0.18
N ALA A 163 20.34 -3.10 0.22
CA ALA A 163 21.51 -3.91 -0.11
C ALA A 163 21.92 -3.75 -1.58
N LEU A 164 20.95 -3.76 -2.51
CA LEU A 164 21.18 -3.65 -3.94
C LEU A 164 21.68 -2.25 -4.33
N SER A 165 21.06 -1.20 -3.81
CA SER A 165 21.48 0.19 -4.02
C SER A 165 22.85 0.45 -3.39
N GLY A 166 23.05 0.05 -2.13
CA GLY A 166 24.30 0.27 -1.39
C GLY A 166 25.50 -0.52 -1.92
N ARG A 167 25.26 -1.66 -2.57
CA ARG A 167 26.29 -2.42 -3.28
C ARG A 167 26.84 -1.66 -4.47
N ARG A 168 25.98 -0.92 -5.16
CA ARG A 168 26.35 -0.10 -6.33
C ARG A 168 26.90 1.27 -5.90
N ASP A 169 26.20 1.93 -4.97
CA ASP A 169 26.54 3.25 -4.44
C ASP A 169 26.10 3.35 -2.98
N ARG A 170 27.06 3.35 -2.06
CA ARG A 170 26.79 3.45 -0.62
C ARG A 170 26.02 4.70 -0.24
N ASP A 171 26.27 5.81 -0.95
CA ASP A 171 25.60 7.08 -0.71
C ASP A 171 24.13 7.07 -1.13
N ALA A 172 23.74 6.19 -2.05
CA ALA A 172 22.37 6.03 -2.51
C ALA A 172 21.50 5.15 -1.60
N ALA A 173 22.10 4.31 -0.75
CA ALA A 173 21.38 3.34 0.07
C ALA A 173 20.32 3.98 0.97
N MET A 174 20.71 4.96 1.80
CA MET A 174 19.78 5.63 2.71
C MET A 174 18.72 6.48 2.01
N PRO A 175 19.05 7.30 0.99
CA PRO A 175 18.04 7.95 0.16
C PRO A 175 17.04 6.96 -0.45
N THR A 176 17.49 5.81 -0.94
CA THR A 176 16.59 4.76 -1.49
C THR A 176 15.61 4.26 -0.43
N VAL A 177 16.10 3.95 0.77
CA VAL A 177 15.24 3.51 1.88
C VAL A 177 14.24 4.60 2.27
N ALA A 178 14.67 5.86 2.36
CA ALA A 178 13.77 6.96 2.66
C ALA A 178 12.69 7.12 1.58
N VAL A 179 13.07 7.02 0.30
CA VAL A 179 12.14 7.12 -0.83
C VAL A 179 11.10 6.02 -0.80
N ILE A 180 11.50 4.75 -0.66
CA ILE A 180 10.54 3.64 -0.66
C ILE A 180 9.63 3.69 0.57
N SER A 181 10.19 3.94 1.76
CA SER A 181 9.42 3.97 3.01
C SER A 181 8.39 5.09 3.06
N ALA A 182 8.64 6.21 2.37
CA ALA A 182 7.74 7.36 2.31
C ALA A 182 6.89 7.40 1.03
N SER A 183 7.04 6.46 0.09
CA SER A 183 6.16 6.36 -1.08
C SER A 183 4.76 5.97 -0.64
N ALA A 184 3.76 6.78 -0.96
CA ALA A 184 2.40 6.68 -0.42
C ALA A 184 1.80 5.27 -0.58
N LEU A 185 1.88 4.69 -1.77
CA LEU A 185 1.33 3.35 -2.03
C LEU A 185 2.09 2.27 -1.26
N PHE A 186 3.42 2.31 -1.24
CA PHE A 186 4.22 1.34 -0.51
C PHE A 186 3.94 1.42 0.99
N PHE A 187 3.89 2.63 1.54
CA PHE A 187 3.58 2.87 2.94
C PHE A 187 2.20 2.31 3.35
N VAL A 188 1.16 2.58 2.54
CA VAL A 188 -0.21 2.07 2.80
C VAL A 188 -0.24 0.54 2.69
N SER A 189 0.43 -0.02 1.68
CA SER A 189 0.46 -1.47 1.43
C SER A 189 1.31 -2.23 2.44
N ALA A 190 2.31 -1.56 3.05
CA ALA A 190 3.14 -2.16 4.09
C ALA A 190 2.28 -2.48 5.33
N GLY A 191 1.98 -3.76 5.53
CA GLY A 191 1.10 -4.22 6.59
C GLY A 191 -0.40 -4.08 6.26
N ALA A 192 -0.80 -4.00 5.01
CA ALA A 192 -2.18 -4.26 4.59
C ALA A 192 -2.33 -5.73 4.18
N VAL A 193 -3.44 -6.36 4.56
CA VAL A 193 -3.70 -7.77 4.22
C VAL A 193 -4.06 -7.88 2.74
N MET A 194 -3.06 -8.12 1.90
CA MET A 194 -3.18 -8.19 0.44
C MET A 194 -2.07 -9.05 -0.18
N THR A 195 -2.33 -9.62 -1.34
CA THR A 195 -1.37 -10.49 -2.05
C THR A 195 -0.31 -9.72 -2.85
N ASP A 196 -0.46 -8.41 -2.98
CA ASP A 196 0.37 -7.58 -3.85
C ASP A 196 1.75 -7.32 -3.26
N ILE A 197 1.85 -7.29 -1.93
CA ILE A 197 3.14 -7.08 -1.26
C ILE A 197 4.02 -8.34 -1.37
N GLU A 198 3.44 -9.54 -1.27
CA GLU A 198 4.16 -10.81 -1.47
C GLU A 198 4.59 -10.97 -2.93
N LEU A 199 3.75 -10.56 -3.89
CA LEU A 199 4.16 -10.50 -5.29
C LEU A 199 5.36 -9.56 -5.46
N THR A 200 5.34 -8.41 -4.79
CA THR A 200 6.43 -7.43 -4.84
C THR A 200 7.70 -7.97 -4.20
N VAL A 201 7.61 -8.74 -3.10
CA VAL A 201 8.75 -9.49 -2.54
C VAL A 201 9.31 -10.44 -3.59
N GLY A 202 8.45 -11.28 -4.18
CA GLY A 202 8.85 -12.27 -5.17
C GLY A 202 9.57 -11.64 -6.37
N THR A 203 8.99 -10.58 -6.94
CA THR A 203 9.61 -9.86 -8.07
C THR A 203 10.90 -9.16 -7.65
N THR A 204 10.96 -8.54 -6.47
CA THR A 204 12.18 -7.87 -5.97
C THR A 204 13.31 -8.86 -5.71
N LEU A 205 13.00 -10.04 -5.13
CA LEU A 205 13.96 -11.14 -4.96
C LEU A 205 14.51 -11.60 -6.32
N ALA A 206 13.61 -11.86 -7.28
CA ALA A 206 14.00 -12.30 -8.62
C ALA A 206 14.89 -11.27 -9.33
N MET A 207 14.48 -9.99 -9.31
CA MET A 207 15.26 -8.91 -9.91
C MET A 207 16.61 -8.73 -9.21
N THR A 208 16.65 -8.79 -7.87
CA THR A 208 17.91 -8.72 -7.11
C THR A 208 18.83 -9.89 -7.44
N GLY A 209 18.28 -11.12 -7.44
CA GLY A 209 19.04 -12.34 -7.75
C GLY A 209 19.62 -12.32 -9.16
N PHE A 210 18.83 -11.89 -10.15
CA PHE A 210 19.30 -11.75 -11.52
C PHE A 210 20.47 -10.78 -11.65
N TRP A 211 20.36 -9.57 -11.06
CA TRP A 211 21.44 -8.61 -11.10
C TRP A 211 22.70 -9.13 -10.42
N LEU A 212 22.57 -9.74 -9.24
CA LEU A 212 23.69 -10.33 -8.51
C LEU A 212 24.39 -11.46 -9.28
N ALA A 213 23.65 -12.24 -10.06
CA ALA A 213 24.25 -13.28 -10.90
C ALA A 213 25.13 -12.70 -12.03
N LEU A 214 24.77 -11.51 -12.53
CA LEU A 214 25.50 -10.83 -13.61
C LEU A 214 26.62 -9.93 -13.11
N ASP A 215 26.56 -9.49 -11.85
CA ASP A 215 27.60 -8.67 -11.23
C ASP A 215 28.90 -9.48 -11.13
N LYS A 216 30.04 -8.84 -11.45
CA LYS A 216 31.33 -9.51 -11.36
C LYS A 216 31.65 -9.82 -9.89
N PRO A 217 32.01 -11.08 -9.55
CA PRO A 217 32.46 -11.38 -8.19
C PRO A 217 33.64 -10.48 -7.84
N LYS A 218 33.60 -9.86 -6.67
CA LYS A 218 34.82 -9.23 -6.11
C LYS A 218 35.84 -10.32 -5.90
N ALA A 219 37.10 -10.06 -6.24
CA ALA A 219 38.19 -11.00 -6.08
C ALA A 219 38.17 -11.59 -4.66
N GLY A 220 38.09 -12.93 -4.56
CA GLY A 220 38.03 -13.66 -3.28
C GLY A 220 36.64 -14.06 -2.77
N SER A 221 35.53 -13.70 -3.43
CA SER A 221 34.20 -14.13 -3.00
C SER A 221 33.72 -15.38 -3.76
N THR A 222 33.81 -16.53 -3.12
CA THR A 222 33.36 -17.83 -3.67
C THR A 222 31.84 -18.08 -3.49
N GLY A 223 31.10 -17.19 -2.78
CA GLY A 223 29.75 -17.47 -2.28
C GLY A 223 28.57 -16.85 -3.02
N SER A 224 28.77 -16.02 -4.05
CA SER A 224 27.65 -15.20 -4.58
C SER A 224 26.74 -15.90 -5.58
N GLY A 225 27.20 -16.95 -6.26
CA GLY A 225 26.43 -17.56 -7.36
C GLY A 225 25.20 -18.35 -6.91
N TRP A 226 25.29 -19.14 -5.85
CA TRP A 226 24.16 -19.90 -5.32
C TRP A 226 23.11 -19.01 -4.67
N LEU A 227 23.54 -17.96 -3.94
CA LEU A 227 22.61 -16.97 -3.34
C LEU A 227 21.84 -16.20 -4.43
N ALA A 228 22.53 -15.77 -5.48
CA ALA A 228 21.90 -15.12 -6.62
C ALA A 228 20.84 -16.02 -7.29
N ALA A 229 21.17 -17.30 -7.50
CA ALA A 229 20.24 -18.30 -8.03
C ALA A 229 19.05 -18.53 -7.08
N LEU A 230 19.30 -18.69 -5.79
CA LEU A 230 18.26 -18.86 -4.78
C LEU A 230 17.31 -17.65 -4.74
N LEU A 231 17.84 -16.43 -4.74
CA LEU A 231 17.02 -15.22 -4.78
C LEU A 231 16.20 -15.13 -6.07
N PHE A 232 16.79 -15.49 -7.22
CA PHE A 232 16.10 -15.42 -8.49
C PHE A 232 14.96 -16.43 -8.57
N PHE A 233 15.26 -17.71 -8.44
CA PHE A 233 14.28 -18.78 -8.60
C PHE A 233 13.32 -18.89 -7.40
N GLY A 234 13.81 -18.63 -6.19
CA GLY A 234 12.99 -18.51 -4.99
C GLY A 234 12.03 -17.32 -5.07
N GLY A 235 12.48 -16.19 -5.64
CA GLY A 235 11.63 -15.03 -5.92
C GLY A 235 10.51 -15.36 -6.91
N LEU A 236 10.80 -16.10 -7.99
CA LEU A 236 9.78 -16.58 -8.93
C LEU A 236 8.77 -17.51 -8.24
N ALA A 237 9.24 -18.44 -7.40
CA ALA A 237 8.36 -19.34 -6.64
C ALA A 237 7.46 -18.55 -5.68
N THR A 238 8.03 -17.59 -4.94
CA THR A 238 7.27 -16.70 -4.06
C THR A 238 6.18 -15.95 -4.83
N GLY A 239 6.52 -15.35 -5.97
CA GLY A 239 5.57 -14.63 -6.81
C GLY A 239 4.46 -15.51 -7.38
N LEU A 240 4.80 -16.73 -7.82
CA LEU A 240 3.82 -17.71 -8.28
C LEU A 240 2.84 -18.11 -7.18
N LEU A 241 3.31 -18.36 -5.97
CA LEU A 241 2.46 -18.71 -4.83
C LEU A 241 1.72 -17.49 -4.24
N ALA A 242 2.15 -16.26 -4.54
CA ALA A 242 1.48 -15.03 -4.11
C ALA A 242 0.34 -14.61 -5.05
N LYS A 243 0.60 -14.64 -6.37
CA LYS A 243 -0.36 -14.08 -7.34
C LYS A 243 -0.40 -14.84 -8.68
N GLY A 244 0.34 -15.93 -8.82
CA GLY A 244 0.32 -16.80 -9.99
C GLY A 244 1.14 -16.29 -11.18
N PRO A 245 0.75 -16.63 -12.43
CA PRO A 245 1.54 -16.40 -13.64
C PRO A 245 1.94 -14.94 -13.89
N VAL A 246 1.20 -13.97 -13.38
CA VAL A 246 1.56 -12.55 -13.50
C VAL A 246 2.95 -12.24 -12.93
N ALA A 247 3.42 -13.03 -11.94
CA ALA A 247 4.76 -12.90 -11.40
C ALA A 247 5.85 -13.17 -12.43
N LEU A 248 5.63 -14.18 -13.30
CA LEU A 248 6.55 -14.50 -14.40
C LEU A 248 6.58 -13.39 -15.45
N VAL A 249 5.44 -12.77 -15.72
CA VAL A 249 5.36 -11.64 -16.65
C VAL A 249 6.12 -10.43 -16.10
N LEU A 250 5.86 -10.07 -14.83
CA LEU A 250 6.45 -8.89 -14.19
C LEU A 250 7.95 -9.01 -13.90
N ALA A 251 8.48 -10.23 -13.74
CA ALA A 251 9.91 -10.48 -13.64
C ALA A 251 10.54 -10.79 -15.01
N GLY A 252 9.91 -11.64 -15.81
CA GLY A 252 10.47 -12.12 -17.08
C GLY A 252 10.53 -11.06 -18.16
N THR A 253 9.50 -10.22 -18.31
CA THR A 253 9.49 -9.15 -19.33
C THR A 253 10.64 -8.16 -19.17
N PRO A 254 10.90 -7.57 -17.98
CA PRO A 254 12.02 -6.64 -17.83
C PRO A 254 13.37 -7.32 -18.07
N LEU A 255 13.52 -8.58 -17.66
CA LEU A 255 14.75 -9.34 -17.87
C LEU A 255 14.98 -9.65 -19.35
N PHE A 256 13.93 -10.05 -20.07
CA PHE A 256 13.97 -10.27 -21.50
C PHE A 256 14.35 -8.97 -22.25
N LEU A 257 13.64 -7.87 -22.01
CA LEU A 257 13.88 -6.58 -22.65
C LEU A 257 15.29 -6.07 -22.38
N TRP A 258 15.75 -6.16 -21.12
CA TRP A 258 17.09 -5.72 -20.75
C TRP A 258 18.18 -6.59 -21.39
N THR A 259 17.99 -7.91 -21.41
CA THR A 259 18.95 -8.86 -22.02
C THR A 259 19.05 -8.64 -23.53
N ALA A 260 17.91 -8.44 -24.20
CA ALA A 260 17.85 -8.12 -25.63
C ALA A 260 18.53 -6.79 -25.95
N TYR A 261 18.21 -5.73 -25.18
CA TYR A 261 18.76 -4.40 -25.36
C TYR A 261 20.27 -4.35 -25.18
N ASN A 262 20.82 -5.07 -24.18
CA ASN A 262 22.24 -5.12 -23.89
C ASN A 262 22.97 -6.27 -24.61
N ARG A 263 22.26 -7.10 -25.39
CA ARG A 263 22.78 -8.27 -26.13
C ARG A 263 23.57 -9.26 -25.25
N ARG A 264 23.13 -9.46 -24.00
CA ARG A 264 23.84 -10.28 -22.99
C ARG A 264 23.24 -11.68 -22.79
N TRP A 265 22.67 -12.29 -23.84
CA TRP A 265 22.00 -13.61 -23.79
C TRP A 265 22.91 -14.71 -23.25
N LEU A 266 24.16 -14.76 -23.74
CA LEU A 266 25.10 -15.80 -23.35
C LEU A 266 25.53 -15.67 -21.88
N ASP A 267 25.73 -14.44 -21.40
CA ASP A 267 26.06 -14.16 -20.00
C ASP A 267 24.92 -14.64 -19.08
N VAL A 268 23.69 -14.26 -19.41
CA VAL A 268 22.49 -14.64 -18.64
C VAL A 268 22.32 -16.15 -18.62
N TRP A 269 22.48 -16.81 -19.78
CA TRP A 269 22.36 -18.25 -19.87
C TRP A 269 23.40 -18.99 -19.03
N ARG A 270 24.66 -18.54 -19.05
CA ARG A 270 25.77 -19.22 -18.36
C ARG A 270 25.80 -18.95 -16.85
N ARG A 271 25.26 -17.83 -16.38
CA ARG A 271 25.41 -17.42 -14.98
C ARG A 271 24.30 -17.90 -14.06
N LEU A 272 23.16 -18.28 -14.60
CA LEU A 272 22.05 -18.83 -13.84
C LEU A 272 21.90 -20.33 -14.12
N PRO A 273 21.70 -21.16 -13.08
CA PRO A 273 21.50 -22.59 -13.23
C PRO A 273 20.06 -22.90 -13.65
N TRP A 274 19.69 -22.60 -14.91
CA TRP A 274 18.32 -22.62 -15.42
C TRP A 274 17.57 -23.92 -15.12
N ILE A 275 18.16 -25.08 -15.47
CA ILE A 275 17.49 -26.38 -15.30
C ILE A 275 17.19 -26.64 -13.82
N ARG A 276 18.21 -26.51 -12.96
CA ARG A 276 18.04 -26.76 -11.50
C ARG A 276 17.12 -25.72 -10.85
N GLY A 277 17.22 -24.47 -11.27
CA GLY A 277 16.41 -23.39 -10.72
C GLY A 277 14.95 -23.50 -11.12
N VAL A 278 14.66 -23.75 -12.40
CA VAL A 278 13.28 -23.98 -12.88
C VAL A 278 12.68 -25.20 -12.20
N LEU A 279 13.43 -26.31 -12.13
CA LEU A 279 12.97 -27.50 -11.43
C LEU A 279 12.66 -27.22 -9.95
N GLY A 280 13.55 -26.50 -9.27
CA GLY A 280 13.31 -26.07 -7.87
C GLY A 280 12.06 -25.20 -7.71
N THR A 281 11.85 -24.23 -8.61
CA THR A 281 10.62 -23.40 -8.64
C THR A 281 9.38 -24.28 -8.80
N LEU A 282 9.40 -25.22 -9.76
CA LEU A 282 8.26 -26.12 -10.03
C LEU A 282 7.99 -27.06 -8.85
N ILE A 283 9.02 -27.63 -8.22
CA ILE A 283 8.89 -28.47 -7.02
C ILE A 283 8.22 -27.72 -5.87
N ILE A 284 8.51 -26.43 -5.70
CA ILE A 284 7.92 -25.61 -4.64
C ILE A 284 6.48 -25.22 -4.98
N THR A 285 6.17 -24.95 -6.24
CA THR A 285 4.88 -24.34 -6.62
C THR A 285 3.84 -25.34 -7.10
N LEU A 286 4.20 -26.28 -7.97
CA LEU A 286 3.25 -27.18 -8.61
C LEU A 286 2.46 -28.09 -7.66
N PRO A 287 3.04 -28.60 -6.54
CA PRO A 287 2.29 -29.48 -5.65
C PRO A 287 1.01 -28.82 -5.13
N TRP A 288 1.08 -27.54 -4.74
CA TRP A 288 -0.12 -26.85 -4.28
C TRP A 288 -1.16 -26.69 -5.40
N TYR A 289 -0.76 -26.24 -6.60
CA TYR A 289 -1.67 -26.06 -7.73
C TYR A 289 -2.35 -27.38 -8.13
N TRP A 290 -1.59 -28.47 -8.11
CA TRP A 290 -2.10 -29.80 -8.40
C TRP A 290 -3.12 -30.27 -7.36
N ILE A 291 -2.79 -30.18 -6.07
CA ILE A 291 -3.68 -30.63 -4.99
C ILE A 291 -4.93 -29.73 -4.92
N ALA A 292 -4.81 -28.43 -5.16
CA ALA A 292 -5.93 -27.50 -5.18
C ALA A 292 -6.94 -27.85 -6.29
N GLU A 293 -6.45 -28.18 -7.50
CA GLU A 293 -7.32 -28.66 -8.60
C GLU A 293 -8.01 -29.98 -8.26
N GLN A 294 -7.29 -30.92 -7.63
CA GLN A 294 -7.87 -32.21 -7.23
C GLN A 294 -8.97 -32.06 -6.18
N ARG A 295 -8.81 -31.14 -5.23
CA ARG A 295 -9.79 -30.90 -4.17
C ARG A 295 -11.00 -30.08 -4.63
N THR A 296 -10.77 -29.14 -5.53
CA THR A 296 -11.81 -28.26 -6.07
C THR A 296 -11.69 -28.15 -7.58
N PRO A 297 -12.20 -29.16 -8.35
CA PRO A 297 -12.06 -29.21 -9.79
C PRO A 297 -12.62 -27.98 -10.48
N GLY A 298 -11.86 -27.47 -11.48
CA GLY A 298 -12.16 -26.22 -12.18
C GLY A 298 -11.40 -25.00 -11.66
N PHE A 299 -10.63 -25.14 -10.56
CA PHE A 299 -9.79 -24.08 -10.02
C PHE A 299 -8.82 -23.53 -11.06
N LEU A 300 -8.04 -24.41 -11.72
CA LEU A 300 -7.03 -23.98 -12.70
C LEU A 300 -7.65 -23.28 -13.91
N ALA A 301 -8.76 -23.77 -14.41
CA ALA A 301 -9.47 -23.12 -15.53
C ALA A 301 -9.96 -21.70 -15.14
N TYR A 302 -10.61 -21.56 -13.97
CA TYR A 302 -11.03 -20.26 -13.48
C TYR A 302 -9.84 -19.34 -13.22
N PHE A 303 -8.79 -19.83 -12.53
CA PHE A 303 -7.66 -19.03 -12.12
C PHE A 303 -6.81 -18.56 -13.30
N LEU A 304 -6.50 -19.47 -14.26
CA LEU A 304 -5.63 -19.13 -15.39
C LEU A 304 -6.37 -18.38 -16.49
N ILE A 305 -7.58 -18.82 -16.83
CA ILE A 305 -8.34 -18.21 -17.93
C ILE A 305 -9.22 -17.08 -17.40
N GLY A 306 -9.98 -17.28 -16.34
CA GLY A 306 -10.87 -16.28 -15.77
C GLY A 306 -10.11 -15.09 -15.16
N GLU A 307 -9.37 -15.33 -14.09
CA GLU A 307 -8.69 -14.28 -13.31
C GLU A 307 -7.52 -13.61 -14.05
N HIS A 308 -6.80 -14.32 -14.93
CA HIS A 308 -5.64 -13.75 -15.61
C HIS A 308 -5.96 -13.27 -17.02
N TRP A 309 -6.71 -14.04 -17.81
CA TRP A 309 -6.99 -13.64 -19.19
C TRP A 309 -8.26 -12.81 -19.33
N HIS A 310 -9.42 -13.37 -18.98
CA HIS A 310 -10.69 -12.64 -19.16
C HIS A 310 -10.74 -11.36 -18.36
N ARG A 311 -10.31 -11.38 -17.10
CA ARG A 311 -10.25 -10.18 -16.26
C ARG A 311 -9.29 -9.13 -16.80
N PHE A 312 -8.23 -9.52 -17.51
CA PHE A 312 -7.29 -8.59 -18.13
C PHE A 312 -7.87 -7.91 -19.37
N VAL A 313 -8.51 -8.69 -20.28
CA VAL A 313 -8.95 -8.21 -21.61
C VAL A 313 -10.39 -7.74 -21.66
N THR A 314 -11.30 -8.28 -20.83
CA THR A 314 -12.73 -8.03 -20.91
C THR A 314 -13.16 -6.98 -19.88
N PRO A 315 -13.66 -5.80 -20.32
CA PRO A 315 -14.27 -4.83 -19.40
C PRO A 315 -15.49 -5.46 -18.70
N ASP A 316 -15.67 -5.14 -17.41
CA ASP A 316 -16.82 -5.60 -16.62
C ASP A 316 -17.10 -7.11 -16.73
N TRP A 317 -16.05 -7.92 -16.71
CA TRP A 317 -16.18 -9.35 -16.84
C TRP A 317 -17.12 -9.95 -15.80
N GLN A 318 -18.25 -10.50 -16.26
CA GLN A 318 -19.32 -11.03 -15.42
C GLN A 318 -19.01 -12.39 -14.78
N GLY A 319 -17.91 -13.03 -15.15
CA GLY A 319 -17.46 -14.30 -14.57
C GLY A 319 -16.72 -14.18 -13.22
N ASP A 320 -16.57 -12.97 -12.67
CA ASP A 320 -15.94 -12.77 -11.36
C ASP A 320 -16.85 -13.31 -10.25
N ARG A 321 -16.42 -14.38 -9.59
CA ARG A 321 -17.16 -15.07 -8.52
C ARG A 321 -17.10 -14.37 -7.17
N TYR A 322 -16.17 -13.42 -7.00
CA TYR A 322 -15.78 -12.91 -5.67
C TYR A 322 -15.87 -11.40 -5.55
N GLY A 323 -16.53 -10.74 -6.46
CA GLY A 323 -16.74 -9.30 -6.44
C GLY A 323 -16.85 -8.70 -7.83
N HIS A 324 -16.87 -7.38 -7.91
CA HIS A 324 -16.94 -6.66 -9.17
C HIS A 324 -15.53 -6.27 -9.62
N ALA A 325 -15.31 -6.34 -10.92
CA ALA A 325 -14.09 -5.86 -11.55
C ALA A 325 -13.97 -4.33 -11.37
N HIS A 326 -12.76 -3.85 -11.09
CA HIS A 326 -12.48 -2.42 -10.99
C HIS A 326 -12.14 -1.86 -12.37
N THR A 327 -13.14 -1.49 -13.14
CA THR A 327 -12.96 -0.97 -14.48
C THR A 327 -12.52 0.49 -14.47
N TYR A 328 -11.40 0.76 -15.14
CA TYR A 328 -10.84 2.09 -15.30
C TYR A 328 -10.51 2.39 -16.77
N PRO A 329 -10.44 3.67 -17.19
CA PRO A 329 -9.94 4.04 -18.50
C PRO A 329 -8.53 3.52 -18.77
N ILE A 330 -8.22 3.24 -20.05
CA ILE A 330 -6.88 2.83 -20.47
C ILE A 330 -5.86 3.88 -20.00
N GLY A 331 -4.73 3.44 -19.48
CA GLY A 331 -3.67 4.32 -19.02
C GLY A 331 -3.84 4.87 -17.60
N THR A 332 -4.92 4.60 -16.87
CA THR A 332 -5.11 5.05 -15.47
C THR A 332 -3.97 4.57 -14.55
N ILE A 333 -3.29 3.47 -14.89
CA ILE A 333 -2.15 2.96 -14.13
C ILE A 333 -1.03 4.00 -13.97
N TRP A 334 -0.85 4.91 -14.93
CA TRP A 334 0.14 5.99 -14.86
C TRP A 334 -0.22 7.05 -13.81
N ALA A 335 -1.51 7.39 -13.70
CA ALA A 335 -2.00 8.24 -12.61
C ALA A 335 -1.83 7.56 -11.27
N PHE A 336 -2.12 6.26 -11.17
CA PHE A 336 -1.88 5.47 -9.96
C PHE A 336 -0.39 5.43 -9.58
N ALA A 337 0.52 5.33 -10.56
CA ALA A 337 1.95 5.40 -10.32
C ALA A 337 2.38 6.77 -9.79
N PHE A 338 1.88 7.85 -10.39
CA PHE A 338 2.17 9.21 -9.93
C PHE A 338 1.69 9.43 -8.49
N ILE A 339 0.44 9.09 -8.19
CA ILE A 339 -0.14 9.22 -6.85
C ILE A 339 0.56 8.28 -5.86
N GLY A 340 0.80 7.02 -6.26
CA GLY A 340 1.39 6.00 -5.41
C GLY A 340 2.84 6.26 -5.01
N THR A 341 3.57 7.03 -5.81
CA THR A 341 4.96 7.42 -5.52
C THR A 341 5.11 8.81 -4.91
N LEU A 342 4.00 9.49 -4.56
CA LEU A 342 4.08 10.73 -3.79
C LEU A 342 4.83 10.51 -2.46
N PRO A 343 5.57 11.52 -1.98
CA PRO A 343 5.77 12.85 -2.55
C PRO A 343 6.84 12.91 -3.65
N TRP A 344 7.52 11.80 -3.94
CA TRP A 344 8.71 11.77 -4.82
C TRP A 344 8.39 11.99 -6.29
N SER A 345 7.21 11.63 -6.75
CA SER A 345 6.74 11.91 -8.12
C SER A 345 6.73 13.39 -8.47
N LEU A 346 6.61 14.28 -7.48
CA LEU A 346 6.73 15.73 -7.68
C LEU A 346 8.14 16.17 -8.12
N LEU A 347 9.15 15.32 -7.92
CA LEU A 347 10.52 15.59 -8.38
C LEU A 347 10.75 15.23 -9.86
N LEU A 348 9.84 14.45 -10.47
CA LEU A 348 10.01 13.99 -11.86
C LEU A 348 10.23 15.12 -12.88
N PRO A 349 9.49 16.24 -12.84
CA PRO A 349 9.75 17.36 -13.78
C PRO A 349 11.14 17.94 -13.61
N ILE A 350 11.62 18.07 -12.37
CA ILE A 350 12.95 18.60 -12.05
C ILE A 350 14.03 17.63 -12.52
N ALA A 351 13.84 16.34 -12.27
CA ALA A 351 14.77 15.29 -12.69
C ALA A 351 14.85 15.22 -14.22
N ALA A 352 13.72 15.26 -14.91
CA ALA A 352 13.66 15.25 -16.37
C ALA A 352 14.32 16.48 -17.00
N TRP A 353 14.07 17.68 -16.45
CA TRP A 353 14.71 18.92 -16.93
C TRP A 353 16.23 18.88 -16.76
N ARG A 354 16.72 18.40 -15.61
CA ARG A 354 18.16 18.27 -15.34
C ARG A 354 18.81 17.24 -16.23
N TRP A 355 18.17 16.08 -16.38
CA TRP A 355 18.68 15.04 -17.27
C TRP A 355 18.84 15.55 -18.72
N ARG A 356 17.88 16.32 -19.23
CA ARG A 356 17.99 16.97 -20.56
C ARG A 356 19.16 17.94 -20.62
N LYS A 357 19.38 18.74 -19.57
CA LYS A 357 20.48 19.69 -19.50
C LYS A 357 21.85 19.00 -19.50
N ASP A 358 21.97 17.92 -18.71
CA ASP A 358 23.21 17.15 -18.61
C ASP A 358 23.53 16.43 -19.94
N GLN A 359 22.53 15.92 -20.64
CA GLN A 359 22.64 15.32 -21.96
C GLN A 359 23.10 16.36 -23.01
N ALA A 360 22.53 17.55 -23.01
CA ALA A 360 22.93 18.62 -23.92
C ALA A 360 24.41 19.02 -23.72
N SER A 361 24.88 19.03 -22.48
CA SER A 361 26.29 19.31 -22.15
C SER A 361 27.24 18.18 -22.56
N ALA A 362 26.78 16.92 -22.51
CA ALA A 362 27.58 15.75 -22.90
C ALA A 362 27.75 15.63 -24.43
N VAL A 363 26.75 16.01 -25.21
CA VAL A 363 26.79 15.98 -26.69
C VAL A 363 27.85 16.96 -27.24
N THR A 364 28.10 18.07 -26.55
CA THR A 364 29.11 19.05 -26.95
C THR A 364 30.57 18.60 -26.67
N MET A 365 30.77 17.51 -25.90
CA MET A 365 32.11 17.04 -25.51
C MET A 365 32.51 15.67 -26.10
N SER A 366 31.64 15.00 -26.84
CA SER A 366 31.92 13.66 -27.38
C SER A 366 32.37 13.69 -28.83
N ALA A 367 33.60 13.20 -29.10
CA ALA A 367 34.07 12.90 -30.45
C ALA A 367 33.27 11.74 -31.07
N PRO A 368 32.94 11.79 -32.38
CA PRO A 368 32.18 10.74 -33.03
C PRO A 368 33.06 9.51 -33.33
N ASN A 369 32.50 8.32 -33.17
CA ASN A 369 32.97 7.02 -33.67
C ASN A 369 33.84 6.17 -32.76
N THR A 370 33.21 5.58 -31.72
CA THR A 370 33.49 4.19 -31.37
C THR A 370 32.17 3.54 -30.89
N PRO A 371 31.78 2.34 -31.35
CA PRO A 371 30.68 1.58 -30.72
C PRO A 371 31.19 1.12 -29.37
N ALA A 372 31.15 2.00 -28.37
CA ALA A 372 31.53 1.68 -27.01
C ALA A 372 30.56 0.64 -26.48
N LEU A 373 31.07 -0.48 -26.03
CA LEU A 373 30.37 -1.35 -25.10
C LEU A 373 29.74 -0.46 -24.04
N ARG A 374 28.41 -0.53 -23.91
CA ARG A 374 27.69 0.29 -22.94
C ARG A 374 28.35 0.17 -21.58
N SER A 375 28.60 1.29 -20.94
CA SER A 375 29.22 1.31 -19.62
C SER A 375 28.34 0.50 -18.65
N ASP A 376 28.94 -0.13 -17.64
CA ASP A 376 28.22 -0.85 -16.58
C ASP A 376 27.15 0.02 -15.92
N GLU A 377 27.35 1.34 -15.91
CA GLU A 377 26.37 2.31 -15.40
C GLU A 377 25.13 2.43 -16.30
N GLN A 378 25.30 2.46 -17.60
CA GLN A 378 24.18 2.48 -18.55
C GLN A 378 23.39 1.18 -18.52
N ALA A 379 24.08 0.04 -18.35
CA ALA A 379 23.44 -1.25 -18.17
C ALA A 379 22.62 -1.29 -16.87
N TRP A 380 23.14 -0.73 -15.78
CA TRP A 380 22.42 -0.61 -14.51
C TRP A 380 21.18 0.28 -14.61
N GLN A 381 21.34 1.47 -15.16
CA GLN A 381 20.21 2.41 -15.31
C GLN A 381 19.11 1.84 -16.21
N SER A 382 19.48 1.24 -17.35
CA SER A 382 18.50 0.58 -18.24
C SER A 382 17.79 -0.59 -17.54
N TYR A 383 18.48 -1.33 -16.65
CA TYR A 383 17.90 -2.39 -15.84
C TYR A 383 16.81 -1.87 -14.92
N LEU A 384 17.10 -0.85 -14.15
CA LEU A 384 16.15 -0.24 -13.24
C LEU A 384 14.97 0.40 -13.98
N LEU A 385 15.21 1.03 -15.13
CA LEU A 385 14.15 1.63 -15.94
C LEU A 385 13.18 0.56 -16.47
N VAL A 386 13.67 -0.53 -17.09
CA VAL A 386 12.77 -1.57 -17.58
C VAL A 386 12.01 -2.23 -16.43
N TRP A 387 12.64 -2.43 -15.27
CA TRP A 387 11.96 -2.97 -14.10
C TRP A 387 10.87 -2.03 -13.58
N ALA A 388 11.16 -0.73 -13.41
CA ALA A 388 10.20 0.25 -12.92
C ALA A 388 8.99 0.42 -13.85
N PHE A 389 9.22 0.42 -15.17
CA PHE A 389 8.18 0.71 -16.16
C PHE A 389 7.41 -0.53 -16.63
N THR A 390 7.92 -1.74 -16.46
CA THR A 390 7.23 -2.96 -16.92
C THR A 390 5.81 -3.10 -16.36
N PRO A 391 5.55 -2.92 -15.04
CA PRO A 391 4.17 -3.01 -14.53
C PRO A 391 3.26 -1.96 -15.19
N LEU A 392 3.75 -0.75 -15.41
CA LEU A 392 2.97 0.33 -16.00
C LEU A 392 2.64 0.03 -17.46
N LEU A 393 3.62 -0.39 -18.24
CA LEU A 393 3.42 -0.75 -19.65
C LEU A 393 2.49 -1.95 -19.79
N PHE A 394 2.69 -3.00 -18.98
CA PHE A 394 1.85 -4.19 -19.01
C PHE A 394 0.39 -3.88 -18.67
N PHE A 395 0.15 -3.15 -17.60
CA PHE A 395 -1.21 -2.83 -17.14
C PHE A 395 -1.84 -1.61 -17.85
N THR A 396 -1.13 -0.94 -18.77
CA THR A 396 -1.72 0.14 -19.56
C THR A 396 -2.91 -0.35 -20.39
N ALA A 397 -2.80 -1.54 -20.97
CA ALA A 397 -3.86 -2.15 -21.78
C ALA A 397 -4.95 -2.87 -20.96
N ALA A 398 -4.70 -3.10 -19.67
CA ALA A 398 -5.64 -3.81 -18.82
C ALA A 398 -6.85 -2.93 -18.49
N ARG A 399 -8.04 -3.54 -18.52
CA ARG A 399 -9.31 -2.86 -18.22
C ARG A 399 -9.62 -2.86 -16.71
N ASN A 400 -9.28 -3.95 -16.05
CA ASN A 400 -9.56 -4.14 -14.63
C ASN A 400 -8.25 -4.03 -13.84
N ILE A 401 -8.02 -2.87 -13.25
CA ILE A 401 -6.77 -2.56 -12.54
C ILE A 401 -7.05 -2.03 -11.13
N THR A 402 -6.05 -2.16 -10.27
CA THR A 402 -6.01 -1.52 -8.95
C THR A 402 -4.71 -0.74 -8.80
N MET A 403 -4.69 0.23 -7.88
CA MET A 403 -3.48 0.99 -7.60
C MET A 403 -2.31 0.08 -7.18
N ALA A 404 -2.58 -1.03 -6.50
CA ALA A 404 -1.57 -1.97 -6.03
C ALA A 404 -0.74 -2.63 -7.16
N TYR A 405 -1.23 -2.59 -8.41
CA TYR A 405 -0.50 -3.13 -9.56
C TYR A 405 0.76 -2.33 -9.92
N VAL A 406 0.92 -1.15 -9.34
CA VAL A 406 2.16 -0.34 -9.45
C VAL A 406 3.27 -0.87 -8.54
N LEU A 407 2.94 -1.56 -7.43
CA LEU A 407 3.89 -1.96 -6.38
C LEU A 407 5.16 -2.66 -6.91
N PRO A 408 5.10 -3.62 -7.86
CA PRO A 408 6.31 -4.32 -8.33
C PRO A 408 7.35 -3.42 -9.00
N GLY A 409 6.97 -2.23 -9.46
CA GLY A 409 7.88 -1.23 -10.06
C GLY A 409 8.48 -0.26 -9.02
N ILE A 410 7.87 -0.11 -7.85
CA ILE A 410 8.29 0.86 -6.83
C ILE A 410 9.73 0.61 -6.33
N PRO A 411 10.19 -0.64 -6.09
CA PRO A 411 11.57 -0.88 -5.67
C PRO A 411 12.62 -0.30 -6.62
N ALA A 412 12.45 -0.51 -7.92
CA ALA A 412 13.35 0.05 -8.93
C ALA A 412 13.24 1.58 -9.03
N ALA A 413 12.02 2.13 -8.98
CA ALA A 413 11.80 3.57 -8.97
C ALA A 413 12.46 4.24 -7.75
N ALA A 414 12.42 3.58 -6.58
CA ALA A 414 13.08 4.06 -5.37
C ALA A 414 14.61 4.05 -5.50
N ILE A 415 15.20 3.00 -6.10
CA ILE A 415 16.65 2.93 -6.35
C ILE A 415 17.06 4.04 -7.34
N LEU A 416 16.33 4.23 -8.44
CA LEU A 416 16.58 5.31 -9.41
C LEU A 416 16.55 6.69 -8.74
N THR A 417 15.49 6.96 -7.98
CA THR A 417 15.31 8.23 -7.29
C THR A 417 16.38 8.43 -6.21
N GLY A 418 16.69 7.41 -5.42
CA GLY A 418 17.71 7.45 -4.38
C GLY A 418 19.11 7.68 -4.95
N SER A 419 19.45 7.03 -6.06
CA SER A 419 20.72 7.22 -6.76
C SER A 419 20.85 8.65 -7.33
N TRP A 420 19.77 9.16 -7.94
CA TRP A 420 19.72 10.54 -8.40
C TRP A 420 19.87 11.54 -7.25
N LEU A 421 19.20 11.34 -6.13
CA LEU A 421 19.31 12.18 -4.94
C LEU A 421 20.73 12.14 -4.36
N ALA A 422 21.38 10.97 -4.32
CA ALA A 422 22.79 10.86 -3.90
C ALA A 422 23.72 11.69 -4.79
N GLN A 423 23.50 11.66 -6.11
CA GLN A 423 24.25 12.50 -7.05
C GLN A 423 24.01 13.99 -6.79
N GLN A 424 22.74 14.41 -6.55
CA GLN A 424 22.42 15.80 -6.22
C GLN A 424 23.12 16.25 -4.93
N ARG A 425 23.20 15.36 -3.92
CA ARG A 425 23.92 15.62 -2.66
C ARG A 425 25.40 15.84 -2.86
N ARG A 426 26.05 15.06 -3.73
CA ARG A 426 27.46 15.25 -4.10
C ARG A 426 27.72 16.59 -4.80
N GLN A 427 26.71 17.15 -5.44
CA GLN A 427 26.73 18.48 -6.06
C GLN A 427 26.45 19.62 -5.05
N GLY A 428 26.46 19.34 -3.73
CA GLY A 428 26.28 20.33 -2.68
C GLY A 428 24.82 20.74 -2.43
N ARG A 429 23.82 20.01 -2.96
CA ARG A 429 22.40 20.36 -2.79
C ARG A 429 21.83 19.86 -1.46
N ALA A 430 20.82 20.53 -0.95
CA ALA A 430 20.18 20.26 0.33
C ALA A 430 19.26 19.03 0.31
N VAL A 431 19.77 17.88 -0.14
CA VAL A 431 18.99 16.63 -0.31
C VAL A 431 18.49 16.07 1.02
N ASN A 432 19.28 16.16 2.09
CA ASN A 432 18.84 15.67 3.39
C ASN A 432 17.63 16.45 3.92
N GLN A 433 17.55 17.76 3.66
CA GLN A 433 16.38 18.56 3.99
C GLN A 433 15.16 18.11 3.19
N LEU A 434 15.30 17.90 1.89
CA LEU A 434 14.23 17.41 1.02
C LEU A 434 13.72 16.04 1.48
N LEU A 435 14.63 15.11 1.79
CA LEU A 435 14.26 13.79 2.32
C LEU A 435 13.55 13.92 3.67
N SER A 436 14.05 14.75 4.58
CA SER A 436 13.44 14.97 5.89
C SER A 436 12.03 15.55 5.77
N VAL A 437 11.83 16.53 4.87
CA VAL A 437 10.48 17.08 4.61
C VAL A 437 9.54 16.03 4.03
N GLY A 438 9.96 15.25 3.04
CA GLY A 438 9.15 14.18 2.46
C GLY A 438 8.77 13.13 3.51
N MET A 439 9.72 12.70 4.34
CA MET A 439 9.47 11.76 5.43
C MET A 439 8.53 12.35 6.50
N LEU A 440 8.71 13.62 6.85
CA LEU A 440 7.85 14.31 7.82
C LEU A 440 6.41 14.42 7.32
N ILE A 441 6.21 14.76 6.04
CA ILE A 441 4.88 14.76 5.43
C ILE A 441 4.22 13.38 5.56
N THR A 442 4.94 12.32 5.26
CA THR A 442 4.43 10.95 5.41
C THR A 442 4.11 10.64 6.86
N LEU A 443 5.00 10.97 7.79
CA LEU A 443 4.79 10.73 9.22
C LEU A 443 3.58 11.51 9.76
N LEU A 444 3.43 12.78 9.39
CA LEU A 444 2.27 13.60 9.77
C LEU A 444 0.96 13.01 9.21
N LEU A 445 0.98 12.52 7.97
CA LEU A 445 -0.17 11.84 7.39
C LEU A 445 -0.53 10.57 8.18
N VAL A 446 0.48 9.79 8.59
CA VAL A 446 0.32 8.61 9.46
C VAL A 446 -0.29 8.98 10.80
N CYS A 447 0.29 9.98 11.48
CA CYS A 447 -0.22 10.46 12.77
C CYS A 447 -1.66 10.97 12.62
N ARG A 448 -1.96 11.69 11.56
CA ARG A 448 -3.32 12.15 11.28
C ARG A 448 -4.29 10.98 11.09
N LEU A 449 -3.90 9.97 10.32
CA LEU A 449 -4.72 8.76 10.12
C LEU A 449 -4.90 7.97 11.43
N ALA A 450 -3.89 7.93 12.30
CA ALA A 450 -3.95 7.25 13.59
C ALA A 450 -4.79 8.02 14.62
N ILE A 451 -4.68 9.35 14.67
CA ILE A 451 -5.43 10.19 15.61
C ILE A 451 -6.89 10.33 15.18
N TYR A 452 -7.14 10.39 13.89
CA TYR A 452 -8.48 10.56 13.31
C TYR A 452 -9.18 9.20 13.11
N ASN A 453 -9.24 8.41 14.17
CA ASN A 453 -9.97 7.13 14.17
C ASN A 453 -11.48 7.27 13.96
N GLY A 454 -11.99 8.44 13.64
CA GLY A 454 -13.42 8.68 13.71
C GLY A 454 -14.07 9.38 12.54
N GLU A 455 -13.46 10.18 11.64
CA GLU A 455 -14.43 10.90 10.81
C GLU A 455 -14.07 11.34 9.36
N PRO A 456 -12.88 11.70 8.87
CA PRO A 456 -12.86 12.30 7.54
C PRO A 456 -12.89 11.32 6.36
N PHE A 457 -12.65 10.00 6.56
CA PHE A 457 -12.62 9.03 5.47
C PHE A 457 -13.73 7.98 5.53
N HIS A 458 -14.76 8.17 6.36
CA HIS A 458 -15.81 7.17 6.58
C HIS A 458 -15.26 5.76 6.88
N MET A 459 -14.14 5.68 7.63
CA MET A 459 -13.53 4.40 7.99
C MET A 459 -14.50 3.51 8.78
N GLU A 460 -15.34 4.10 9.63
CA GLU A 460 -16.43 3.40 10.31
C GLU A 460 -17.37 2.72 9.32
N ARG A 461 -17.64 3.32 8.16
CA ARG A 461 -18.52 2.71 7.13
C ARG A 461 -17.87 1.53 6.41
N ARG A 462 -16.55 1.36 6.55
CA ARG A 462 -15.79 0.30 5.88
C ARG A 462 -15.47 -0.89 6.77
N SER A 463 -15.87 -0.89 8.04
CA SER A 463 -15.67 -2.01 8.96
C SER A 463 -16.83 -2.10 9.92
N LEU A 464 -17.35 -3.28 10.12
CA LEU A 464 -18.45 -3.52 11.09
C LEU A 464 -17.95 -4.00 12.46
N LYS A 465 -16.66 -3.76 12.79
CA LYS A 465 -16.11 -4.11 14.10
C LYS A 465 -16.96 -3.55 15.24
N ALA A 466 -17.30 -2.26 15.21
CA ALA A 466 -18.05 -1.61 16.27
C ALA A 466 -19.49 -2.18 16.41
N LEU A 467 -20.14 -2.51 15.27
CA LEU A 467 -21.47 -3.14 15.30
C LEU A 467 -21.40 -4.53 15.94
N VAL A 468 -20.41 -5.35 15.56
CA VAL A 468 -20.23 -6.69 16.15
C VAL A 468 -19.87 -6.58 17.64
N THR A 469 -19.03 -5.60 18.02
CA THR A 469 -18.73 -5.34 19.45
C THR A 469 -20.00 -4.96 20.23
N ALA A 470 -20.87 -4.12 19.66
CA ALA A 470 -22.15 -3.77 20.30
C ALA A 470 -23.08 -5.00 20.45
N TYR A 471 -23.10 -5.89 19.45
CA TYR A 471 -23.79 -7.17 19.55
C TYR A 471 -23.20 -8.02 20.67
N ASP A 472 -21.89 -8.18 20.77
CA ASP A 472 -21.23 -8.99 21.80
C ASP A 472 -21.51 -8.46 23.22
N GLN A 473 -21.53 -7.13 23.36
CA GLN A 473 -21.92 -6.49 24.63
C GLN A 473 -23.38 -6.71 24.97
N ALA A 474 -24.29 -6.58 24.01
CA ALA A 474 -25.72 -6.76 24.22
C ALA A 474 -26.10 -8.22 24.54
N ARG A 475 -25.43 -9.20 23.91
CA ARG A 475 -25.67 -10.63 24.16
C ARG A 475 -24.99 -11.16 25.43
N ALA A 476 -24.16 -10.40 26.13
CA ALA A 476 -23.42 -10.87 27.31
C ALA A 476 -24.36 -11.42 28.40
N THR A 477 -25.62 -11.00 28.43
CA THR A 477 -26.68 -11.49 29.34
C THR A 477 -27.51 -12.63 28.76
N GLN A 478 -27.37 -12.97 27.46
CA GLN A 478 -28.20 -13.97 26.75
C GLN A 478 -27.32 -14.78 25.78
N SER A 479 -26.73 -15.85 26.28
CA SER A 479 -25.65 -16.62 25.62
C SER A 479 -26.11 -17.45 24.47
N ASN A 480 -26.92 -17.29 23.61
CA ASN A 480 -27.19 -18.09 22.38
C ASN A 480 -28.02 -17.38 21.30
N VAL A 481 -28.14 -16.04 21.38
CA VAL A 481 -28.93 -15.29 20.42
C VAL A 481 -28.08 -15.01 19.17
N PRO A 482 -28.48 -15.50 17.98
CA PRO A 482 -27.67 -15.37 16.77
C PRO A 482 -27.65 -13.92 16.24
N LEU A 483 -26.56 -13.55 15.53
CA LEU A 483 -26.45 -12.34 14.73
C LEU A 483 -26.76 -12.65 13.28
N VAL A 484 -27.83 -12.08 12.74
CA VAL A 484 -28.28 -12.30 11.36
C VAL A 484 -28.15 -11.01 10.56
N PHE A 485 -27.45 -11.07 9.44
CA PHE A 485 -27.37 -9.97 8.47
C PHE A 485 -28.44 -10.16 7.40
N VAL A 486 -29.25 -9.13 7.15
CA VAL A 486 -30.23 -9.13 6.05
C VAL A 486 -29.62 -8.49 4.81
N GLY A 487 -29.61 -9.24 3.71
CA GLY A 487 -28.94 -8.90 2.47
C GLY A 487 -27.46 -9.31 2.49
N LEU A 488 -26.56 -8.38 2.21
CA LEU A 488 -25.12 -8.66 2.18
C LEU A 488 -24.55 -8.76 3.60
N ARG A 489 -23.80 -9.83 3.86
CA ARG A 489 -22.98 -10.01 5.07
C ARG A 489 -21.55 -9.56 4.76
N PRO A 490 -21.10 -8.39 5.24
CA PRO A 490 -19.74 -7.91 5.01
C PRO A 490 -18.66 -8.83 5.59
N PHE A 491 -17.48 -8.87 4.99
CA PHE A 491 -16.38 -9.72 5.47
C PHE A 491 -15.85 -9.29 6.82
N SER A 492 -15.89 -8.00 7.13
CA SER A 492 -15.53 -7.51 8.47
C SER A 492 -16.51 -8.04 9.53
N ALA A 493 -17.80 -8.16 9.23
CA ALA A 493 -18.75 -8.79 10.13
C ALA A 493 -18.45 -10.28 10.36
N GLN A 494 -18.07 -11.01 9.31
CA GLN A 494 -17.67 -12.42 9.44
C GLN A 494 -16.42 -12.56 10.29
N PHE A 495 -15.40 -11.73 10.01
CA PHE A 495 -14.12 -11.78 10.73
C PHE A 495 -14.30 -11.51 12.23
N TYR A 496 -14.95 -10.38 12.59
CA TYR A 496 -15.09 -9.98 13.98
C TYR A 496 -16.10 -10.82 14.78
N SER A 497 -17.10 -11.41 14.11
CA SER A 497 -17.99 -12.37 14.74
C SER A 497 -17.40 -13.79 14.81
N HIS A 498 -16.13 -13.98 14.44
CA HIS A 498 -15.49 -15.30 14.37
C HIS A 498 -16.27 -16.31 13.50
N GLY A 499 -16.92 -15.83 12.43
CA GLY A 499 -17.73 -16.65 11.54
C GLY A 499 -19.16 -16.94 12.03
N HIS A 500 -19.55 -16.43 13.21
CA HIS A 500 -20.88 -16.67 13.77
C HIS A 500 -21.99 -15.82 13.16
N ALA A 501 -21.66 -14.73 12.44
CA ALA A 501 -22.65 -13.94 11.72
C ALA A 501 -23.30 -14.77 10.60
N ILE A 502 -24.62 -14.80 10.57
CA ILE A 502 -25.42 -15.56 9.63
C ILE A 502 -25.98 -14.60 8.57
N GLN A 503 -26.18 -15.07 7.33
CA GLN A 503 -26.81 -14.27 6.27
C GLN A 503 -28.23 -14.73 6.00
N ALA A 504 -29.15 -13.78 5.84
CA ALA A 504 -30.48 -13.96 5.25
C ALA A 504 -30.58 -13.03 4.04
N ASP A 505 -30.98 -13.54 2.87
CA ASP A 505 -30.98 -12.76 1.63
C ASP A 505 -32.10 -11.70 1.58
N SER A 506 -33.15 -11.90 2.41
CA SER A 506 -34.29 -10.99 2.52
C SER A 506 -34.86 -10.96 3.94
N ILE A 507 -35.69 -9.95 4.21
CA ILE A 507 -36.44 -9.85 5.48
C ILE A 507 -37.36 -11.07 5.67
N ASP A 508 -38.00 -11.57 4.59
CA ASP A 508 -38.85 -12.76 4.66
C ASP A 508 -38.06 -14.03 5.02
N GLN A 509 -36.82 -14.15 4.50
CA GLN A 509 -35.94 -15.27 4.86
C GLN A 509 -35.47 -15.15 6.29
N PHE A 510 -35.20 -13.94 6.78
CA PHE A 510 -34.88 -13.68 8.17
C PHE A 510 -35.99 -14.19 9.08
N TRP A 511 -37.26 -13.80 8.87
CA TRP A 511 -38.38 -14.25 9.66
C TRP A 511 -38.58 -15.77 9.62
N ARG A 512 -38.45 -16.38 8.45
CA ARG A 512 -38.54 -17.85 8.33
C ARG A 512 -37.44 -18.58 9.10
N ARG A 513 -36.27 -17.96 9.23
CA ARG A 513 -35.11 -18.57 9.86
C ARG A 513 -35.18 -18.52 11.38
N ILE A 514 -35.58 -17.40 11.93
CA ILE A 514 -35.66 -17.24 13.39
C ILE A 514 -36.94 -17.85 13.97
N GLY A 515 -38.03 -17.90 13.20
CA GLY A 515 -39.32 -18.35 13.74
C GLY A 515 -39.76 -17.48 14.91
N THR A 516 -39.89 -18.08 16.10
CA THR A 516 -40.17 -17.38 17.35
C THR A 516 -38.93 -17.15 18.23
N ASP A 517 -37.76 -17.64 17.82
CA ASP A 517 -36.53 -17.51 18.61
C ASP A 517 -36.01 -16.07 18.59
N PRO A 518 -35.41 -15.58 19.67
CA PRO A 518 -34.82 -14.27 19.69
C PRO A 518 -33.59 -14.19 18.76
N ALA A 519 -33.40 -13.06 18.10
CA ALA A 519 -32.25 -12.81 17.24
C ALA A 519 -31.82 -11.34 17.28
N TYR A 520 -30.52 -11.12 17.04
CA TYR A 520 -30.03 -9.80 16.64
C TYR A 520 -30.01 -9.73 15.11
N VAL A 521 -30.57 -8.67 14.54
CA VAL A 521 -30.60 -8.47 13.11
C VAL A 521 -29.84 -7.18 12.74
N ALA A 522 -28.82 -7.34 11.90
CA ALA A 522 -28.11 -6.22 11.29
C ALA A 522 -28.66 -6.00 9.87
N ILE A 523 -29.15 -4.81 9.61
CA ILE A 523 -29.80 -4.46 8.34
C ILE A 523 -29.31 -3.10 7.87
N PRO A 524 -29.13 -2.87 6.54
CA PRO A 524 -28.87 -1.52 6.02
C PRO A 524 -29.96 -0.55 6.48
N SER A 525 -29.55 0.62 7.02
CA SER A 525 -30.47 1.59 7.66
C SER A 525 -31.65 2.02 6.76
N ARG A 526 -31.47 2.00 5.44
CA ARG A 526 -32.54 2.28 4.46
C ARG A 526 -33.69 1.25 4.49
N TYR A 527 -33.50 0.09 5.09
CA TYR A 527 -34.50 -0.98 5.21
C TYR A 527 -35.01 -1.18 6.64
N SER A 528 -34.61 -0.33 7.58
CA SER A 528 -35.00 -0.44 8.98
C SER A 528 -36.51 -0.34 9.17
N ASP A 529 -37.16 0.62 8.48
CA ASP A 529 -38.61 0.79 8.54
C ASP A 529 -39.36 -0.42 7.94
N ALA A 530 -38.81 -1.00 6.87
CA ALA A 530 -39.36 -2.21 6.27
C ALA A 530 -39.28 -3.42 7.22
N LEU A 531 -38.19 -3.54 8.01
CA LEU A 531 -38.09 -4.58 9.05
C LEU A 531 -39.15 -4.39 10.13
N ILE A 532 -39.32 -3.17 10.65
CA ILE A 532 -40.30 -2.86 11.68
C ILE A 532 -41.72 -3.12 11.18
N ALA A 533 -42.04 -2.66 9.95
CA ALA A 533 -43.36 -2.91 9.33
C ALA A 533 -43.62 -4.43 9.11
N SER A 534 -42.58 -5.19 8.75
CA SER A 534 -42.70 -6.62 8.51
C SER A 534 -42.94 -7.43 9.79
N ALA A 535 -42.47 -6.93 10.95
CA ALA A 535 -42.79 -7.55 12.26
C ALA A 535 -44.29 -7.57 12.52
N ALA A 536 -44.96 -6.40 12.33
CA ALA A 536 -46.42 -6.30 12.49
C ALA A 536 -47.19 -7.17 11.47
N ALA A 537 -46.69 -7.26 10.21
CA ALA A 537 -47.28 -8.13 9.19
C ALA A 537 -47.08 -9.63 9.46
N HIS A 538 -46.00 -9.99 10.14
CA HIS A 538 -45.71 -11.37 10.51
C HIS A 538 -46.63 -11.86 11.65
N GLU A 539 -47.01 -10.98 12.57
CA GLU A 539 -48.04 -11.21 13.57
C GLU A 539 -49.39 -11.64 12.93
N THR A 540 -49.80 -10.97 11.88
CA THR A 540 -51.08 -11.23 11.17
C THR A 540 -51.07 -12.52 10.34
N ARG A 541 -49.92 -12.93 9.79
CA ARG A 541 -49.79 -14.12 8.93
C ARG A 541 -49.80 -15.44 9.74
N THR A 542 -49.31 -15.39 10.98
CA THR A 542 -49.29 -16.56 11.87
C THR A 542 -50.71 -16.89 12.35
N GLU A 543 -51.67 -15.93 12.29
CA GLU A 543 -53.07 -16.11 12.62
C GLU A 543 -53.84 -17.07 11.68
N SER A 544 -53.43 -17.09 10.39
CA SER A 544 -54.16 -17.90 9.39
C SER A 544 -53.93 -19.42 9.50
N ASN A 545 -52.94 -19.89 10.28
CA ASN A 545 -52.48 -21.29 10.26
C ASN A 545 -52.58 -22.04 11.59
N LYS A 546 -53.03 -21.45 12.69
CA LYS A 546 -53.10 -22.16 14.00
C LYS A 546 -54.40 -21.82 14.78
N THR A 547 -55.12 -22.85 15.14
CA THR A 547 -56.18 -22.85 16.16
C THR A 547 -55.65 -22.36 17.50
N ALA A 548 -56.17 -21.23 18.02
CA ALA A 548 -56.26 -20.77 19.40
C ALA A 548 -55.01 -20.95 20.32
N ALA A 549 -53.82 -20.51 19.87
CA ALA A 549 -52.70 -20.27 20.79
C ALA A 549 -52.35 -18.77 20.80
N ALA A 550 -51.90 -18.25 21.96
CA ALA A 550 -51.61 -16.85 22.18
C ALA A 550 -50.72 -16.29 21.05
N LYS A 551 -51.06 -15.10 20.55
CA LYS A 551 -50.40 -14.36 19.46
C LYS A 551 -48.97 -14.05 19.85
N PRO A 552 -47.92 -14.43 19.07
CA PRO A 552 -46.59 -13.87 19.29
C PRO A 552 -46.59 -12.43 18.78
N SER A 553 -46.53 -11.45 19.64
CA SER A 553 -46.14 -10.09 19.28
C SER A 553 -44.60 -10.03 19.25
N TYR A 554 -44.05 -9.29 18.29
CA TYR A 554 -42.60 -9.17 18.19
C TYR A 554 -42.14 -7.82 18.72
N ILE A 555 -41.19 -7.84 19.65
CA ILE A 555 -40.47 -6.67 20.10
C ILE A 555 -39.31 -6.45 19.15
N VAL A 556 -39.21 -5.27 18.52
CA VAL A 556 -38.12 -4.87 17.63
C VAL A 556 -37.49 -3.62 18.22
N ASN A 557 -36.38 -3.80 18.94
CA ASN A 557 -35.65 -2.72 19.58
C ASN A 557 -34.33 -2.46 18.89
N ARG A 558 -34.09 -1.21 18.47
CA ARG A 558 -32.78 -0.81 17.92
C ARG A 558 -31.75 -0.70 19.03
N VAL A 559 -30.72 -1.54 18.95
CA VAL A 559 -29.61 -1.63 19.91
C VAL A 559 -28.49 -0.68 19.57
N TYR A 560 -28.14 -0.60 18.27
CA TYR A 560 -26.98 0.18 17.82
C TYR A 560 -27.15 0.65 16.38
N ARG A 561 -26.52 1.76 16.05
CA ARG A 561 -26.41 2.26 14.67
C ARG A 561 -24.96 2.49 14.33
N HIS A 562 -24.50 1.93 13.22
CA HIS A 562 -23.13 2.08 12.77
C HIS A 562 -23.05 2.28 11.25
N GLY A 563 -22.62 3.46 10.83
CA GLY A 563 -22.52 3.80 9.42
C GLY A 563 -23.88 3.69 8.72
N ASN A 564 -23.99 2.75 7.78
CA ASN A 564 -25.20 2.49 7.00
C ASN A 564 -25.99 1.28 7.53
N TYR A 565 -25.66 0.74 8.70
CA TYR A 565 -26.31 -0.42 9.29
C TYR A 565 -26.94 -0.07 10.65
N ASP A 566 -28.15 -0.58 10.87
CA ASP A 566 -28.78 -0.60 12.18
C ASP A 566 -28.80 -2.04 12.72
N LEU A 567 -28.52 -2.18 14.01
CA LEU A 567 -28.61 -3.44 14.76
C LEU A 567 -29.87 -3.40 15.62
N PHE A 568 -30.75 -4.37 15.42
CA PHE A 568 -31.98 -4.55 16.21
C PHE A 568 -31.91 -5.85 16.99
N TYR A 569 -32.50 -5.84 18.15
CA TYR A 569 -32.90 -7.03 18.88
C TYR A 569 -34.37 -7.36 18.57
N VAL A 570 -34.63 -8.58 18.19
CA VAL A 570 -35.96 -9.09 17.84
C VAL A 570 -36.28 -10.28 18.71
N ALA A 571 -37.42 -10.28 19.39
CA ALA A 571 -37.91 -11.39 20.21
C ALA A 571 -39.44 -11.47 20.14
N ALA A 572 -39.96 -12.67 20.14
CA ALA A 572 -41.39 -12.91 20.37
C ALA A 572 -41.74 -12.63 21.84
N HIS A 573 -42.88 -12.00 22.06
CA HIS A 573 -43.42 -11.68 23.39
C HIS A 573 -44.51 -12.70 23.76
#